data_b8ab5809660fc7cd2d23e095f8bd965b
#
_entry.id   b8ab5809660fc7cd2d23e095f8bd965b
#
_cell.length_a   1.000
_cell.length_b   1.000
_cell.length_c   1.000
_cell.angle_alpha   90.00
_cell.angle_beta   90.00
_cell.angle_gamma   90.00
#
_symmetry.space_group_name_H-M   'P 1'
#
loop_
_entity.id
_entity.type
_entity.pdbx_description
1 polymer ?
#
loop_
_entity_poly.entity_id
_entity_poly.type
_entity_poly.pdbx_seq_one_letter_code
_entity_poly.pdbx_strand_id
1 'polypeptide(L)'
;MARKKQYEEKQQHGTAELPVGLHKMSYPAGTDVIFYLHWHQEFEMLMVTEGEINFEIEDRRYLLREGDGVFINSNLLHSARAVDGKPCSFFAIDFHYQFLHEDIHSRFGRKYLKPVLDGKIVFPEFISVRCPDMPYRPEFEDPANRRRMSVQPEMEALWDNGGWQSQVLRLLRELYVCPEHDTEPYELMLRSHIIGIWDRLNRQSIRVSRRDEPGETGRLEPVVKY
;
A
#
# COMPACT_ATOMS: atom_id res chain seq x y z
N MET A 1 7.61 1.94 23.36
CA MET A 1 8.26 2.94 22.47
C MET A 1 9.73 2.61 22.15
N ALA A 2 10.57 2.16 23.10
CA ALA A 2 12.00 1.89 22.81
C ALA A 2 12.27 0.78 21.77
N ARG A 3 11.47 -0.29 21.73
CA ARG A 3 11.63 -1.39 20.77
C ARG A 3 11.37 -1.00 19.31
N LYS A 4 10.50 -0.03 19.05
CA LYS A 4 10.15 0.39 17.68
C LYS A 4 11.26 1.22 17.01
N LYS A 5 12.02 1.99 17.81
CA LYS A 5 13.09 2.87 17.31
C LYS A 5 14.26 2.12 16.63
N GLN A 6 14.53 0.87 17.00
CA GLN A 6 15.62 0.08 16.40
C GLN A 6 15.31 -0.37 14.95
N TYR A 7 14.05 -0.33 14.54
CA TYR A 7 13.59 -0.69 13.21
C TYR A 7 13.26 0.53 12.34
N GLU A 8 13.59 1.73 12.82
CA GLU A 8 13.42 2.95 12.04
C GLU A 8 14.37 2.95 10.85
N GLU A 9 13.81 3.01 9.66
CA GLU A 9 14.60 3.16 8.44
C GLU A 9 15.24 4.54 8.42
N LYS A 10 16.54 4.58 8.09
CA LYS A 10 17.30 5.83 8.02
C LYS A 10 17.41 6.38 6.60
N GLN A 11 16.97 5.60 5.63
CA GLN A 11 16.95 6.04 4.24
C GLN A 11 15.87 7.10 4.06
N GLN A 12 16.23 8.21 3.45
CA GLN A 12 15.29 9.24 3.07
C GLN A 12 14.75 8.93 1.68
N HIS A 13 13.43 8.85 1.54
CA HIS A 13 12.75 8.66 0.27
C HIS A 13 12.43 10.01 -0.38
N GLY A 14 13.00 10.23 -1.58
CA GLY A 14 12.88 11.52 -2.27
C GLY A 14 13.78 12.62 -1.73
N THR A 15 13.44 13.85 -2.02
CA THR A 15 14.16 15.06 -1.61
C THR A 15 13.26 15.99 -0.81
N ALA A 16 13.83 17.07 -0.23
CA ALA A 16 13.02 18.07 0.47
C ALA A 16 12.06 18.81 -0.47
N GLU A 17 12.40 18.95 -1.74
CA GLU A 17 11.58 19.61 -2.78
C GLU A 17 10.56 18.64 -3.37
N LEU A 18 10.94 17.36 -3.53
CA LEU A 18 10.10 16.28 -4.05
C LEU A 18 10.11 15.11 -3.07
N PRO A 19 9.28 15.13 -2.00
CA PRO A 19 9.28 14.12 -0.94
C PRO A 19 8.52 12.85 -1.38
N VAL A 20 8.98 12.24 -2.46
CA VAL A 20 8.48 10.99 -3.04
C VAL A 20 9.64 10.20 -3.64
N GLY A 21 9.70 8.91 -3.34
CA GLY A 21 10.62 7.94 -3.93
C GLY A 21 9.88 6.93 -4.79
N LEU A 22 10.47 6.51 -5.90
CA LEU A 22 9.95 5.43 -6.73
C LEU A 22 11.02 4.34 -6.82
N HIS A 23 10.61 3.10 -6.62
CA HIS A 23 11.50 1.94 -6.53
C HIS A 23 11.03 0.85 -7.48
N LYS A 24 11.87 0.49 -8.44
CA LYS A 24 11.70 -0.70 -9.30
C LYS A 24 12.72 -1.75 -8.86
N MET A 25 12.27 -2.79 -8.21
CA MET A 25 13.13 -3.78 -7.60
C MET A 25 12.88 -5.16 -8.19
N SER A 26 13.97 -5.91 -8.40
CA SER A 26 13.92 -7.28 -8.89
C SER A 26 14.88 -8.15 -8.07
N TYR A 27 14.41 -9.32 -7.68
CA TYR A 27 15.13 -10.26 -6.84
C TYR A 27 15.25 -11.61 -7.57
N PRO A 28 16.46 -12.14 -7.71
CA PRO A 28 16.68 -13.42 -8.39
C PRO A 28 16.22 -14.61 -7.55
N ALA A 29 16.11 -15.77 -8.20
CA ALA A 29 15.89 -17.03 -7.49
C ALA A 29 16.97 -17.27 -6.43
N GLY A 30 16.56 -17.81 -5.28
CA GLY A 30 17.41 -18.04 -4.11
C GLY A 30 17.39 -16.88 -3.10
N THR A 31 16.72 -15.75 -3.42
CA THR A 31 16.46 -14.70 -2.44
C THR A 31 15.41 -15.18 -1.44
N ASP A 32 15.67 -15.04 -0.15
CA ASP A 32 14.69 -15.30 0.92
C ASP A 32 14.09 -13.97 1.40
N VAL A 33 14.94 -13.05 1.85
CA VAL A 33 14.50 -11.75 2.39
C VAL A 33 14.58 -10.70 1.31
N ILE A 34 13.44 -10.04 1.04
CA ILE A 34 13.35 -8.90 0.12
C ILE A 34 13.78 -7.65 0.89
N PHE A 35 13.13 -7.38 2.01
CA PHE A 35 13.57 -6.38 2.97
C PHE A 35 13.21 -6.81 4.40
N TYR A 36 14.06 -6.39 5.35
CA TYR A 36 13.90 -6.69 6.75
C TYR A 36 12.81 -5.85 7.40
N LEU A 37 12.35 -6.27 8.57
CA LEU A 37 11.36 -5.55 9.36
C LEU A 37 11.86 -4.13 9.64
N HIS A 38 11.12 -3.14 9.18
CA HIS A 38 11.40 -1.71 9.37
C HIS A 38 10.12 -0.89 9.40
N TRP A 39 10.23 0.40 9.68
CA TRP A 39 9.17 1.39 9.53
C TRP A 39 9.78 2.76 9.16
N HIS A 40 9.00 3.58 8.47
CA HIS A 40 9.34 4.95 8.09
C HIS A 40 8.13 5.87 8.21
N GLN A 41 8.32 7.17 8.06
CA GLN A 41 7.25 8.18 8.20
C GLN A 41 6.40 8.34 6.94
N GLU A 42 6.90 7.90 5.81
CA GLU A 42 6.22 7.95 4.52
C GLU A 42 5.04 6.96 4.52
N PHE A 43 4.08 7.23 3.63
CA PHE A 43 3.16 6.23 3.15
C PHE A 43 3.84 5.45 2.03
N GLU A 44 3.58 4.17 1.96
CA GLU A 44 4.11 3.34 0.88
C GLU A 44 2.97 2.66 0.11
N MET A 45 3.15 2.56 -1.19
CA MET A 45 2.33 1.71 -2.06
C MET A 45 3.22 0.82 -2.87
N LEU A 46 3.00 -0.49 -2.76
CA LEU A 46 3.74 -1.49 -3.51
C LEU A 46 2.79 -2.27 -4.43
N MET A 47 3.25 -2.58 -5.64
CA MET A 47 2.57 -3.46 -6.60
C MET A 47 3.56 -4.52 -7.09
N VAL A 48 3.19 -5.80 -6.97
CA VAL A 48 3.99 -6.90 -7.51
C VAL A 48 3.90 -6.91 -9.03
N THR A 49 5.04 -6.82 -9.69
CA THR A 49 5.15 -6.81 -11.16
C THR A 49 5.53 -8.17 -11.74
N GLU A 50 6.08 -9.07 -10.91
CA GLU A 50 6.43 -10.44 -11.29
C GLU A 50 6.52 -11.34 -10.05
N GLY A 51 6.03 -12.57 -10.14
CA GLY A 51 6.13 -13.58 -9.09
C GLY A 51 5.18 -13.38 -7.92
N GLU A 52 5.62 -13.83 -6.74
CA GLU A 52 4.84 -13.80 -5.51
C GLU A 52 5.69 -13.32 -4.32
N ILE A 53 5.09 -12.54 -3.43
CA ILE A 53 5.74 -11.96 -2.25
C ILE A 53 4.90 -12.23 -1.00
N ASN A 54 5.51 -12.81 0.04
CA ASN A 54 4.94 -12.81 1.39
C ASN A 54 5.24 -11.46 2.04
N PHE A 55 4.20 -10.70 2.32
CA PHE A 55 4.28 -9.36 2.89
C PHE A 55 3.68 -9.35 4.31
N GLU A 56 4.34 -8.68 5.25
CA GLU A 56 3.85 -8.53 6.62
C GLU A 56 3.73 -7.05 6.97
N ILE A 57 2.59 -6.65 7.55
CA ILE A 57 2.35 -5.32 8.12
C ILE A 57 1.88 -5.52 9.55
N GLU A 58 2.66 -5.09 10.54
CA GLU A 58 2.47 -5.35 11.97
C GLU A 58 2.29 -6.86 12.21
N ASP A 59 1.11 -7.33 12.57
CA ASP A 59 0.76 -8.74 12.81
C ASP A 59 -0.02 -9.38 11.65
N ARG A 60 -0.24 -8.66 10.56
CA ARG A 60 -1.02 -9.12 9.40
C ARG A 60 -0.10 -9.59 8.28
N ARG A 61 -0.48 -10.68 7.63
CA ARG A 61 0.28 -11.33 6.55
C ARG A 61 -0.53 -11.37 5.27
N TYR A 62 0.14 -11.08 4.16
CA TYR A 62 -0.44 -11.04 2.84
C TYR A 62 0.42 -11.86 1.87
N LEU A 63 -0.22 -12.72 1.07
CA LEU A 63 0.41 -13.27 -0.12
C LEU A 63 0.03 -12.39 -1.30
N LEU A 64 0.98 -11.58 -1.76
CA LEU A 64 0.84 -10.75 -2.94
C LEU A 64 1.30 -11.53 -4.17
N ARG A 65 0.48 -11.55 -5.20
CA ARG A 65 0.80 -12.12 -6.51
C ARG A 65 0.99 -11.02 -7.53
N GLU A 66 1.57 -11.36 -8.65
CA GLU A 66 1.67 -10.43 -9.79
C GLU A 66 0.36 -9.70 -10.05
N GLY A 67 0.40 -8.37 -10.09
CA GLY A 67 -0.73 -7.49 -10.23
C GLY A 67 -1.47 -7.16 -8.93
N ASP A 68 -1.16 -7.77 -7.80
CA ASP A 68 -1.67 -7.35 -6.49
C ASP A 68 -0.82 -6.20 -5.94
N GLY A 69 -1.44 -5.40 -5.09
CA GLY A 69 -0.75 -4.31 -4.40
C GLY A 69 -1.05 -4.28 -2.91
N VAL A 70 -0.28 -3.51 -2.20
CA VAL A 70 -0.45 -3.23 -0.78
C VAL A 70 -0.25 -1.74 -0.52
N PHE A 71 -1.05 -1.19 0.41
CA PHE A 71 -0.87 0.15 0.97
C PHE A 71 -0.39 0.04 2.41
N ILE A 72 0.72 0.67 2.72
CA ILE A 72 1.29 0.73 4.05
C ILE A 72 1.11 2.14 4.60
N ASN A 73 0.42 2.24 5.73
CA ASN A 73 0.25 3.53 6.40
C ASN A 73 1.56 3.96 7.08
N SER A 74 1.73 5.27 7.22
CA SER A 74 2.85 5.89 7.93
C SER A 74 3.11 5.23 9.28
N ASN A 75 4.39 5.01 9.60
CA ASN A 75 4.86 4.46 10.87
C ASN A 75 4.42 3.00 11.20
N LEU A 76 3.96 2.21 10.25
CA LEU A 76 3.69 0.80 10.47
C LEU A 76 4.94 -0.06 10.23
N LEU A 77 5.18 -1.04 11.11
CA LEU A 77 6.22 -2.05 10.90
C LEU A 77 5.83 -2.96 9.75
N HIS A 78 6.75 -3.18 8.81
CA HIS A 78 6.52 -4.06 7.67
C HIS A 78 7.78 -4.76 7.21
N SER A 79 7.62 -5.89 6.52
CA SER A 79 8.69 -6.69 5.94
C SER A 79 8.19 -7.49 4.75
N ALA A 80 9.12 -7.96 3.91
CA ALA A 80 8.77 -8.80 2.77
C ALA A 80 9.78 -9.94 2.55
N ARG A 81 9.26 -11.07 2.09
CA ARG A 81 10.03 -12.26 1.72
C ARG A 81 9.57 -12.83 0.40
N ALA A 82 10.50 -13.36 -0.38
CA ALA A 82 10.17 -14.12 -1.58
C ALA A 82 9.47 -15.43 -1.20
N VAL A 83 8.53 -15.87 -2.01
CA VAL A 83 7.84 -17.16 -1.81
C VAL A 83 8.72 -18.28 -2.31
N ASP A 84 9.07 -19.22 -1.43
CA ASP A 84 9.89 -20.42 -1.75
C ASP A 84 11.22 -20.08 -2.44
N GLY A 85 11.79 -18.90 -2.20
CA GLY A 85 13.00 -18.44 -2.87
C GLY A 85 12.85 -18.27 -4.40
N LYS A 86 11.63 -18.11 -4.91
CA LYS A 86 11.38 -17.85 -6.34
C LYS A 86 11.72 -16.38 -6.67
N PRO A 87 12.06 -16.11 -7.94
CA PRO A 87 12.28 -14.74 -8.37
C PRO A 87 10.99 -13.91 -8.25
N CYS A 88 11.13 -12.64 -7.91
CA CYS A 88 10.02 -11.72 -7.83
C CYS A 88 10.48 -10.28 -8.12
N SER A 89 9.55 -9.48 -8.56
CA SER A 89 9.78 -8.06 -8.83
C SER A 89 8.60 -7.23 -8.35
N PHE A 90 8.87 -6.00 -7.94
CA PHE A 90 7.83 -5.06 -7.55
C PHE A 90 8.17 -3.62 -7.92
N PHE A 91 7.15 -2.80 -7.94
CA PHE A 91 7.23 -1.35 -7.99
C PHE A 91 6.66 -0.78 -6.70
N ALA A 92 7.39 0.13 -6.04
CA ALA A 92 6.94 0.81 -4.84
C ALA A 92 7.06 2.33 -4.98
N ILE A 93 6.18 3.04 -4.27
CA ILE A 93 6.17 4.49 -4.16
C ILE A 93 6.10 4.83 -2.68
N ASP A 94 7.13 5.51 -2.17
CA ASP A 94 7.17 6.08 -0.85
C ASP A 94 6.93 7.58 -0.94
N PHE A 95 5.96 8.10 -0.21
CA PHE A 95 5.68 9.52 -0.22
C PHE A 95 5.32 10.07 1.16
N HIS A 96 5.90 11.20 1.49
CA HIS A 96 5.53 11.94 2.69
C HIS A 96 4.22 12.69 2.46
N TYR A 97 3.40 12.89 3.51
CA TYR A 97 2.10 13.58 3.38
C TYR A 97 2.21 14.97 2.74
N GLN A 98 3.36 15.64 2.90
CA GLN A 98 3.62 16.95 2.30
C GLN A 98 3.60 16.93 0.77
N PHE A 99 3.86 15.77 0.17
CA PHE A 99 3.70 15.61 -1.27
C PHE A 99 2.25 15.79 -1.72
N LEU A 100 1.28 15.40 -0.89
CA LEU A 100 -0.14 15.63 -1.16
C LEU A 100 -0.56 17.06 -0.81
N HIS A 101 -0.07 17.59 0.32
CA HIS A 101 -0.36 18.95 0.77
C HIS A 101 0.57 19.36 1.91
N GLU A 102 1.22 20.51 1.77
CA GLU A 102 2.24 20.97 2.72
C GLU A 102 1.68 21.30 4.10
N ASP A 103 0.54 21.98 4.15
CA ASP A 103 -0.08 22.44 5.41
C ASP A 103 -1.08 21.40 5.96
N ILE A 104 -0.63 20.61 6.92
CA ILE A 104 -1.46 19.65 7.66
C ILE A 104 -2.60 20.32 8.46
N HIS A 105 -2.46 21.60 8.78
CA HIS A 105 -3.45 22.38 9.52
C HIS A 105 -4.46 23.10 8.62
N SER A 106 -4.28 23.05 7.30
CA SER A 106 -5.27 23.53 6.34
C SER A 106 -6.59 22.76 6.45
N ARG A 107 -7.63 23.24 5.78
CA ARG A 107 -8.89 22.49 5.69
C ARG A 107 -8.68 21.10 5.07
N PHE A 108 -7.86 21.01 4.02
CA PHE A 108 -7.54 19.75 3.36
C PHE A 108 -6.76 18.83 4.30
N GLY A 109 -5.68 19.31 4.90
CA GLY A 109 -4.84 18.55 5.83
C GLY A 109 -5.64 17.97 7.01
N ARG A 110 -6.44 18.82 7.68
CA ARG A 110 -7.27 18.36 8.81
C ARG A 110 -8.36 17.35 8.42
N LYS A 111 -8.89 17.44 7.20
CA LYS A 111 -9.99 16.57 6.77
C LYS A 111 -9.52 15.24 6.19
N TYR A 112 -8.43 15.23 5.41
CA TYR A 112 -8.05 14.09 4.59
C TYR A 112 -6.70 13.48 4.92
N LEU A 113 -5.79 14.21 5.58
CA LEU A 113 -4.46 13.70 5.91
C LEU A 113 -4.33 13.36 7.39
N LYS A 114 -4.60 14.34 8.26
CA LYS A 114 -4.41 14.18 9.70
C LYS A 114 -5.16 12.99 10.30
N PRO A 115 -6.42 12.66 9.94
CA PRO A 115 -7.10 11.50 10.49
C PRO A 115 -6.43 10.17 10.14
N VAL A 116 -5.79 10.08 8.96
CA VAL A 116 -5.04 8.90 8.53
C VAL A 116 -3.72 8.80 9.30
N LEU A 117 -2.96 9.91 9.40
CA LEU A 117 -1.72 9.99 10.17
C LEU A 117 -1.93 9.69 11.67
N ASP A 118 -3.05 10.14 12.23
CA ASP A 118 -3.44 9.88 13.62
C ASP A 118 -3.99 8.45 13.84
N GLY A 119 -4.08 7.61 12.80
CA GLY A 119 -4.67 6.26 12.88
C GLY A 119 -6.17 6.23 13.17
N LYS A 120 -6.88 7.36 13.01
CA LYS A 120 -8.34 7.45 13.19
C LYS A 120 -9.13 6.97 11.98
N ILE A 121 -8.48 6.97 10.84
CA ILE A 121 -8.97 6.44 9.57
C ILE A 121 -7.91 5.45 9.08
N VAL A 122 -8.34 4.25 8.71
CA VAL A 122 -7.50 3.20 8.16
C VAL A 122 -7.93 2.93 6.74
N PHE A 123 -6.97 2.87 5.84
CA PHE A 123 -7.17 2.48 4.45
C PHE A 123 -7.09 0.96 4.30
N PRO A 124 -7.74 0.39 3.26
CA PRO A 124 -7.51 -1.02 2.90
C PRO A 124 -6.03 -1.24 2.58
N GLU A 125 -5.42 -2.22 3.22
CA GLU A 125 -4.01 -2.56 2.97
C GLU A 125 -3.86 -3.41 1.71
N PHE A 126 -4.62 -4.50 1.60
CA PHE A 126 -4.56 -5.40 0.45
C PHE A 126 -5.42 -4.89 -0.72
N ILE A 127 -4.83 -4.81 -1.90
CA ILE A 127 -5.46 -4.29 -3.12
C ILE A 127 -5.29 -5.32 -4.23
N SER A 128 -6.40 -5.96 -4.65
CA SER A 128 -6.37 -6.99 -5.69
C SER A 128 -7.61 -6.96 -6.55
N VAL A 129 -7.43 -7.07 -7.86
CA VAL A 129 -8.54 -7.20 -8.81
C VAL A 129 -9.17 -8.60 -8.79
N ARG A 130 -8.46 -9.59 -8.21
CA ARG A 130 -8.96 -10.96 -8.06
C ARG A 130 -9.98 -11.10 -6.95
N CYS A 131 -10.04 -10.12 -6.04
CA CYS A 131 -10.92 -10.12 -4.88
C CYS A 131 -11.66 -8.77 -4.75
N PRO A 132 -12.47 -8.37 -5.77
CA PRO A 132 -13.05 -7.02 -5.83
C PRO A 132 -14.02 -6.71 -4.69
N ASP A 133 -14.63 -7.72 -4.08
CA ASP A 133 -15.67 -7.58 -3.04
C ASP A 133 -15.20 -8.01 -1.64
N MET A 134 -13.90 -8.28 -1.45
CA MET A 134 -13.42 -8.67 -0.13
C MET A 134 -13.27 -7.44 0.77
N PRO A 135 -14.15 -7.30 1.79
CA PRO A 135 -13.83 -6.44 2.90
C PRO A 135 -12.55 -6.99 3.55
N TYR A 136 -11.67 -6.10 4.00
CA TYR A 136 -10.51 -6.46 4.79
C TYR A 136 -10.91 -7.47 5.88
N ARG A 137 -10.43 -8.71 5.77
CA ARG A 137 -10.56 -9.75 6.77
C ARG A 137 -9.21 -10.38 7.00
N PRO A 138 -8.56 -10.15 8.15
CA PRO A 138 -7.28 -10.78 8.50
C PRO A 138 -7.35 -12.31 8.57
N GLU A 139 -8.54 -12.90 8.52
CA GLU A 139 -8.79 -14.31 8.70
C GLU A 139 -8.55 -15.19 7.44
N PHE A 140 -8.22 -14.58 6.28
CA PHE A 140 -8.03 -15.32 5.03
C PHE A 140 -6.64 -15.92 4.84
N GLU A 141 -5.83 -15.99 5.89
CA GLU A 141 -4.48 -16.58 5.85
C GLU A 141 -4.45 -18.10 6.02
N ASP A 142 -5.59 -18.79 6.09
CA ASP A 142 -5.61 -20.24 6.17
C ASP A 142 -5.06 -20.85 4.86
N PRO A 143 -3.98 -21.65 4.94
CA PRO A 143 -3.43 -22.37 3.79
C PRO A 143 -4.46 -23.27 3.06
N ALA A 144 -5.55 -23.68 3.74
CA ALA A 144 -6.64 -24.44 3.14
C ALA A 144 -7.46 -23.61 2.12
N ASN A 145 -7.51 -22.30 2.24
CA ASN A 145 -8.18 -21.39 1.30
C ASN A 145 -7.34 -21.07 0.05
N ARG A 146 -6.03 -21.30 0.07
CA ARG A 146 -5.13 -21.11 -1.08
C ARG A 146 -5.56 -21.91 -2.31
N ARG A 147 -6.19 -23.08 -2.14
CA ARG A 147 -6.61 -23.96 -3.25
C ARG A 147 -7.87 -23.47 -4.00
N ARG A 148 -8.66 -22.58 -3.43
CA ARG A 148 -9.89 -22.07 -4.07
C ARG A 148 -9.67 -20.86 -5.00
N MET A 149 -8.50 -20.22 -4.94
CA MET A 149 -8.20 -19.00 -5.71
C MET A 149 -7.39 -19.26 -7.00
N SER A 150 -7.31 -20.51 -7.47
CA SER A 150 -6.45 -20.92 -8.60
C SER A 150 -7.11 -20.78 -9.98
N VAL A 151 -8.10 -19.93 -10.16
CA VAL A 151 -8.55 -19.57 -11.51
C VAL A 151 -7.87 -18.27 -11.91
N GLN A 152 -6.91 -18.34 -12.84
CA GLN A 152 -6.30 -17.18 -13.48
C GLN A 152 -7.22 -16.72 -14.62
N PRO A 153 -8.04 -15.69 -14.45
CA PRO A 153 -8.58 -14.97 -15.59
C PRO A 153 -7.42 -14.21 -16.24
N GLU A 154 -7.49 -14.00 -17.55
CA GLU A 154 -6.53 -13.18 -18.27
C GLU A 154 -6.42 -11.80 -17.61
N MET A 155 -5.21 -11.42 -17.19
CA MET A 155 -4.96 -10.25 -16.33
C MET A 155 -5.55 -8.95 -16.93
N GLU A 156 -5.50 -8.78 -18.25
CA GLU A 156 -6.03 -7.58 -18.91
C GLU A 156 -7.53 -7.39 -18.73
N ALA A 157 -8.32 -8.47 -18.77
CA ALA A 157 -9.76 -8.39 -18.55
C ALA A 157 -10.15 -8.01 -17.10
N LEU A 158 -9.28 -8.29 -16.12
CA LEU A 158 -9.51 -7.94 -14.72
C LEU A 158 -9.29 -6.44 -14.43
N TRP A 159 -8.40 -5.78 -15.18
CA TRP A 159 -8.10 -4.35 -15.01
C TRP A 159 -9.27 -3.46 -15.45
N ASP A 160 -10.20 -3.97 -16.25
CA ASP A 160 -11.31 -3.22 -16.81
C ASP A 160 -12.63 -3.33 -16.02
N ASN A 161 -12.62 -4.05 -14.89
CA ASN A 161 -13.82 -4.28 -14.06
C ASN A 161 -14.36 -3.05 -13.32
N GLY A 162 -13.75 -1.86 -13.50
CA GLY A 162 -14.28 -0.60 -12.98
C GLY A 162 -14.26 -0.43 -11.45
N GLY A 163 -13.85 -1.45 -10.68
CA GLY A 163 -13.73 -1.40 -9.22
C GLY A 163 -12.63 -0.43 -8.75
N TRP A 164 -12.71 0.01 -7.50
CA TRP A 164 -11.73 0.94 -6.94
C TRP A 164 -10.30 0.35 -6.91
N GLN A 165 -10.16 -0.97 -6.64
CA GLN A 165 -8.87 -1.67 -6.65
C GLN A 165 -8.23 -1.61 -8.05
N SER A 166 -9.01 -1.94 -9.08
CA SER A 166 -8.58 -1.85 -10.47
C SER A 166 -8.10 -0.44 -10.82
N GLN A 167 -8.82 0.58 -10.38
CA GLN A 167 -8.44 1.97 -10.63
C GLN A 167 -7.14 2.36 -9.90
N VAL A 168 -6.93 1.91 -8.66
CA VAL A 168 -5.69 2.16 -7.90
C VAL A 168 -4.50 1.49 -8.58
N LEU A 169 -4.62 0.19 -8.87
CA LEU A 169 -3.56 -0.60 -9.50
C LEU A 169 -3.22 -0.08 -10.90
N ARG A 170 -4.21 0.39 -11.67
CA ARG A 170 -3.99 1.05 -12.96
C ARG A 170 -3.13 2.30 -12.81
N LEU A 171 -3.44 3.18 -11.85
CA LEU A 171 -2.64 4.39 -11.61
C LEU A 171 -1.20 4.05 -11.20
N LEU A 172 -1.00 3.00 -10.39
CA LEU A 172 0.34 2.50 -10.05
C LEU A 172 1.07 1.97 -11.29
N ARG A 173 0.37 1.23 -12.15
CA ARG A 173 0.96 0.71 -13.39
C ARG A 173 1.33 1.82 -14.36
N GLU A 174 0.52 2.85 -14.48
CA GLU A 174 0.83 4.02 -15.31
C GLU A 174 2.11 4.71 -14.82
N LEU A 175 2.32 4.83 -13.51
CA LEU A 175 3.57 5.32 -12.93
C LEU A 175 4.75 4.36 -13.15
N TYR A 176 4.53 3.05 -13.03
CA TYR A 176 5.57 2.04 -13.28
C TYR A 176 6.11 2.06 -14.70
N VAL A 177 5.24 2.21 -15.71
CA VAL A 177 5.63 2.18 -17.12
C VAL A 177 6.12 3.54 -17.63
N CYS A 178 5.88 4.62 -16.87
CA CYS A 178 6.38 5.92 -17.23
C CYS A 178 7.91 5.94 -17.21
N PRO A 179 8.56 6.46 -18.24
CA PRO A 179 10.00 6.68 -18.19
C PRO A 179 10.33 7.64 -17.04
N GLU A 180 11.21 7.19 -16.15
CA GLU A 180 11.80 8.08 -15.16
C GLU A 180 12.55 9.12 -15.96
N HIS A 181 12.21 10.42 -15.86
CA HIS A 181 13.15 11.53 -16.06
C HIS A 181 12.50 12.89 -16.34
N ASP A 182 13.19 13.92 -16.01
CA ASP A 182 13.38 15.34 -16.40
C ASP A 182 12.47 15.97 -17.50
N THR A 183 11.40 15.31 -17.88
CA THR A 183 10.41 15.91 -18.78
C THR A 183 9.31 16.53 -17.96
N GLU A 184 9.21 17.84 -17.98
CA GLU A 184 7.95 18.45 -17.63
C GLU A 184 6.84 17.81 -18.47
N PRO A 185 5.84 17.17 -17.90
CA PRO A 185 5.16 17.42 -16.63
C PRO A 185 5.20 16.23 -15.64
N TYR A 186 6.34 15.56 -15.43
CA TYR A 186 6.45 14.34 -14.62
C TYR A 186 5.94 14.54 -13.19
N GLU A 187 6.35 15.61 -12.49
CA GLU A 187 5.88 15.89 -11.13
C GLU A 187 4.36 16.08 -11.07
N LEU A 188 3.78 16.77 -12.05
CA LEU A 188 2.33 16.97 -12.12
C LEU A 188 1.59 15.66 -12.33
N MET A 189 2.10 14.79 -13.20
CA MET A 189 1.56 13.44 -13.42
C MET A 189 1.65 12.61 -12.15
N LEU A 190 2.82 12.55 -11.51
CA LEU A 190 3.07 11.82 -10.27
C LEU A 190 2.10 12.29 -9.17
N ARG A 191 1.99 13.61 -8.97
CA ARG A 191 1.08 14.21 -8.00
C ARG A 191 -0.38 13.89 -8.30
N SER A 192 -0.79 13.97 -9.55
CA SER A 192 -2.18 13.68 -9.95
C SER A 192 -2.55 12.21 -9.72
N HIS A 193 -1.63 11.28 -9.98
CA HIS A 193 -1.83 9.84 -9.76
C HIS A 193 -1.90 9.53 -8.27
N ILE A 194 -0.97 10.02 -7.46
CA ILE A 194 -0.97 9.77 -6.02
C ILE A 194 -2.21 10.38 -5.34
N ILE A 195 -2.63 11.59 -5.71
CA ILE A 195 -3.89 12.19 -5.24
C ILE A 195 -5.09 11.33 -5.69
N GLY A 196 -5.07 10.84 -6.92
CA GLY A 196 -6.12 9.97 -7.45
C GLY A 196 -6.23 8.64 -6.69
N ILE A 197 -5.10 8.04 -6.34
CA ILE A 197 -5.04 6.85 -5.47
C ILE A 197 -5.57 7.17 -4.07
N TRP A 198 -5.09 8.27 -3.47
CA TRP A 198 -5.53 8.72 -2.15
C TRP A 198 -7.04 8.93 -2.05
N ASP A 199 -7.65 9.57 -3.05
CA ASP A 199 -9.13 9.75 -3.11
C ASP A 199 -9.85 8.40 -3.10
N ARG A 200 -9.38 7.42 -3.87
CA ARG A 200 -9.99 6.09 -3.94
C ARG A 200 -9.87 5.34 -2.63
N LEU A 201 -8.68 5.33 -2.02
CA LEU A 201 -8.46 4.71 -0.72
C LEU A 201 -9.29 5.39 0.38
N ASN A 202 -9.35 6.73 0.38
CA ASN A 202 -10.13 7.47 1.35
C ASN A 202 -11.64 7.16 1.26
N ARG A 203 -12.17 6.87 0.08
CA ARG A 203 -13.57 6.44 -0.11
C ARG A 203 -13.84 5.03 0.43
N GLN A 204 -12.84 4.20 0.56
CA GLN A 204 -12.92 2.84 1.10
C GLN A 204 -12.43 2.76 2.54
N SER A 205 -12.11 3.89 3.15
CA SER A 205 -11.55 3.95 4.49
C SER A 205 -12.55 3.56 5.58
N ILE A 206 -12.00 3.08 6.69
CA ILE A 206 -12.74 2.71 7.88
C ILE A 206 -12.37 3.68 9.00
N ARG A 207 -13.35 4.12 9.78
CA ARG A 207 -13.10 4.89 11.00
C ARG A 207 -12.88 3.96 12.17
N VAL A 208 -11.76 4.17 12.87
CA VAL A 208 -11.48 3.46 14.12
C VAL A 208 -12.19 4.18 15.26
N SER A 209 -13.14 3.50 15.91
CA SER A 209 -13.81 4.06 17.07
C SER A 209 -12.89 3.99 18.30
N ARG A 210 -12.94 5.02 19.17
CA ARG A 210 -12.07 5.16 20.37
C ARG A 210 -12.19 4.04 21.41
N ARG A 211 -12.94 2.97 21.15
CA ARG A 211 -13.08 1.82 22.06
C ARG A 211 -11.96 0.79 21.95
N ASP A 212 -11.04 1.02 21.03
CA ASP A 212 -10.00 0.05 20.68
C ASP A 212 -8.63 0.48 21.23
N GLU A 213 -8.54 0.76 22.53
CA GLU A 213 -7.26 0.71 23.24
C GLU A 213 -6.78 -0.75 23.31
N PRO A 214 -5.46 -1.03 23.24
CA PRO A 214 -4.94 -2.40 23.15
C PRO A 214 -5.35 -3.21 24.39
N GLY A 215 -6.30 -4.12 24.20
CA GLY A 215 -6.88 -5.00 25.24
C GLY A 215 -8.27 -5.51 24.94
N GLU A 216 -9.04 -4.89 24.06
CA GLU A 216 -10.35 -5.37 23.66
C GLU A 216 -10.49 -5.37 22.13
N THR A 217 -10.95 -6.48 21.56
CA THR A 217 -11.21 -6.68 20.14
C THR A 217 -12.20 -5.63 19.63
N GLY A 218 -11.69 -4.56 19.02
CA GLY A 218 -12.49 -3.46 18.49
C GLY A 218 -13.27 -3.86 17.22
N ARG A 219 -14.52 -3.46 17.14
CA ARG A 219 -15.32 -3.58 15.92
C ARG A 219 -14.98 -2.43 14.97
N LEU A 220 -14.52 -2.77 13.78
CA LEU A 220 -14.38 -1.83 12.67
C LEU A 220 -15.77 -1.59 12.06
N GLU A 221 -16.20 -0.34 12.02
CA GLU A 221 -17.47 0.04 11.37
C GLU A 221 -17.18 0.71 10.01
N PRO A 222 -17.87 0.31 8.94
CA PRO A 222 -17.71 0.96 7.64
C PRO A 222 -18.19 2.41 7.68
N VAL A 223 -17.48 3.30 7.00
CA VAL A 223 -17.88 4.70 6.83
C VAL A 223 -19.11 4.74 5.93
N VAL A 224 -20.27 5.04 6.52
CA VAL A 224 -21.51 5.22 5.74
C VAL A 224 -21.35 6.43 4.82
N LYS A 225 -21.54 6.19 3.52
CA LYS A 225 -21.55 7.25 2.50
C LYS A 225 -22.83 8.08 2.63
N TYR A 226 -22.69 9.38 2.75
CA TYR A 226 -23.71 10.37 2.43
C TYR A 226 -23.38 11.01 1.10
#